data_2a966256d231cd6b5856b1a77069eac1
#
_entry.id   2a966256d231cd6b5856b1a77069eac1
#
_cell.length_a   1.000
_cell.length_b   1.000
_cell.length_c   1.000
_cell.angle_alpha   90.00
_cell.angle_beta   90.00
_cell.angle_gamma   90.00
#
_symmetry.space_group_name_H-M   'P 1'
#
loop_
_entity.id
_entity.type
_entity.pdbx_description
1 polymer ?
#
loop_
_entity_poly.entity_id
_entity_poly.type
_entity_poly.pdbx_seq_one_letter_code
_entity_poly.pdbx_strand_id
1 'polypeptide(L)'
;MIPGAEKKSFFQKQTSKIGFGFAMFIGAATLVIIICFGLWNLITGKKGTWTTKKYYEHLPIDEGRKVSEKFVKPPRERKPRVDSSGEIECRRVMTKIFDKPFNKERPDFLNNPVTGGEYNLELDCFDANLKLAVEYNGRQHYEYIEFFHKNKDRFLNMKYRDDMKRRMCKDQGITLIEVPYTVEIKDIEEFIRKELRKTGHL
;
A
#
# COMPACT_ATOMS: atom_id res chain seq x y z
N MET A 1 -42.73 -38.17 -18.27
CA MET A 1 -42.95 -36.70 -18.27
C MET A 1 -42.77 -36.19 -16.85
N ILE A 2 -41.73 -35.42 -16.61
CA ILE A 2 -41.34 -34.89 -15.29
C ILE A 2 -41.87 -33.43 -15.21
N PRO A 3 -42.77 -33.09 -14.29
CA PRO A 3 -43.38 -31.74 -14.23
C PRO A 3 -42.53 -30.69 -13.51
N GLY A 4 -41.21 -30.77 -13.59
CA GLY A 4 -40.31 -29.87 -12.85
C GLY A 4 -39.55 -28.81 -13.69
N ALA A 5 -39.57 -28.90 -15.00
CA ALA A 5 -38.75 -28.06 -15.85
C ALA A 5 -39.37 -26.68 -16.13
N GLU A 6 -40.69 -26.58 -16.19
CA GLU A 6 -41.35 -25.30 -16.54
C GLU A 6 -41.34 -24.27 -15.38
N LYS A 7 -41.38 -24.73 -14.11
CA LYS A 7 -41.36 -23.82 -12.96
C LYS A 7 -40.03 -23.09 -12.79
N LYS A 8 -38.89 -23.72 -13.17
CA LYS A 8 -37.57 -23.08 -13.08
C LYS A 8 -37.37 -21.93 -14.11
N SER A 9 -37.96 -22.04 -15.30
CA SER A 9 -37.82 -21.01 -16.33
C SER A 9 -38.63 -19.75 -16.01
N PHE A 10 -39.76 -19.89 -15.33
CA PHE A 10 -40.60 -18.76 -14.92
C PHE A 10 -39.94 -17.94 -13.80
N PHE A 11 -39.39 -18.60 -12.78
CA PHE A 11 -38.69 -17.94 -11.68
C PHE A 11 -37.40 -17.23 -12.17
N GLN A 12 -36.66 -17.83 -13.09
CA GLN A 12 -35.43 -17.23 -13.63
C GLN A 12 -35.70 -16.00 -14.51
N LYS A 13 -36.85 -15.97 -15.22
CA LYS A 13 -37.30 -14.78 -15.97
C LYS A 13 -37.79 -13.65 -15.06
N GLN A 14 -38.35 -13.98 -13.89
CA GLN A 14 -38.86 -12.95 -12.97
C GLN A 14 -37.74 -12.28 -12.16
N THR A 15 -36.74 -13.07 -11.75
CA THR A 15 -35.55 -12.50 -11.04
C THR A 15 -34.69 -11.62 -11.94
N SER A 16 -34.58 -11.92 -13.25
CA SER A 16 -33.86 -11.07 -14.21
C SER A 16 -34.56 -9.72 -14.44
N LYS A 17 -35.87 -9.66 -14.46
CA LYS A 17 -36.65 -8.42 -14.59
C LYS A 17 -36.54 -7.52 -13.35
N ILE A 18 -36.54 -8.11 -12.16
CA ILE A 18 -36.38 -7.37 -10.90
C ILE A 18 -34.96 -6.83 -10.76
N GLY A 19 -33.92 -7.62 -11.12
CA GLY A 19 -32.55 -7.20 -11.11
C GLY A 19 -32.24 -6.06 -12.09
N PHE A 20 -32.85 -6.09 -13.30
CA PHE A 20 -32.67 -5.04 -14.30
C PHE A 20 -33.35 -3.71 -13.89
N GLY A 21 -34.56 -3.79 -13.27
CA GLY A 21 -35.22 -2.59 -12.75
C GLY A 21 -34.47 -1.93 -11.59
N PHE A 22 -33.87 -2.73 -10.70
CA PHE A 22 -33.08 -2.21 -9.58
C PHE A 22 -31.77 -1.58 -10.03
N ALA A 23 -31.08 -2.15 -11.01
CA ALA A 23 -29.86 -1.58 -11.59
C ALA A 23 -30.13 -0.28 -12.33
N MET A 24 -31.26 -0.15 -13.06
CA MET A 24 -31.66 1.11 -13.69
C MET A 24 -32.02 2.20 -12.66
N PHE A 25 -32.62 1.84 -11.52
CA PHE A 25 -32.96 2.80 -10.48
C PHE A 25 -31.72 3.37 -9.80
N ILE A 26 -30.71 2.54 -9.53
CA ILE A 26 -29.43 2.98 -8.95
C ILE A 26 -28.68 3.87 -9.96
N GLY A 27 -28.68 3.50 -11.25
CA GLY A 27 -28.05 4.30 -12.32
C GLY A 27 -28.70 5.68 -12.48
N ALA A 28 -30.03 5.77 -12.41
CA ALA A 28 -30.74 7.03 -12.51
C ALA A 28 -30.50 7.93 -11.29
N ALA A 29 -30.48 7.37 -10.09
CA ALA A 29 -30.23 8.11 -8.86
C ALA A 29 -28.79 8.68 -8.81
N THR A 30 -27.79 7.90 -9.25
CA THR A 30 -26.41 8.39 -9.33
C THR A 30 -26.24 9.48 -10.38
N LEU A 31 -26.91 9.36 -11.52
CA LEU A 31 -26.87 10.39 -12.57
C LEU A 31 -27.47 11.73 -12.08
N VAL A 32 -28.60 11.68 -11.38
CA VAL A 32 -29.23 12.87 -10.79
C VAL A 32 -28.32 13.53 -9.76
N ILE A 33 -27.66 12.77 -8.92
CA ILE A 33 -26.71 13.30 -7.94
C ILE A 33 -25.54 14.00 -8.62
N ILE A 34 -24.97 13.41 -9.69
CA ILE A 34 -23.87 14.00 -10.45
C ILE A 34 -24.30 15.30 -11.12
N ILE A 35 -25.50 15.32 -11.73
CA ILE A 35 -26.05 16.52 -12.39
C ILE A 35 -26.33 17.64 -11.35
N CYS A 36 -26.95 17.30 -10.22
CA CYS A 36 -27.22 18.28 -9.14
C CYS A 36 -25.90 18.85 -8.58
N PHE A 37 -24.86 18.01 -8.43
CA PHE A 37 -23.55 18.45 -7.95
C PHE A 37 -22.82 19.32 -8.99
N GLY A 38 -22.95 18.98 -10.28
CA GLY A 38 -22.42 19.79 -11.38
C GLY A 38 -23.10 21.17 -11.44
N LEU A 39 -24.42 21.23 -11.35
CA LEU A 39 -25.20 22.46 -11.33
C LEU A 39 -24.89 23.33 -10.08
N TRP A 40 -24.73 22.69 -8.92
CA TRP A 40 -24.34 23.38 -7.69
C TRP A 40 -22.98 24.07 -7.81
N ASN A 41 -22.01 23.38 -8.43
CA ASN A 41 -20.67 23.93 -8.65
C ASN A 41 -20.69 25.10 -9.66
N LEU A 42 -21.58 25.03 -10.65
CA LEU A 42 -21.77 26.10 -11.66
C LEU A 42 -22.40 27.36 -11.02
N ILE A 43 -23.38 27.18 -10.16
CA ILE A 43 -24.12 28.28 -9.50
C ILE A 43 -23.27 28.93 -8.40
N THR A 44 -22.51 28.13 -7.65
CA THR A 44 -21.76 28.62 -6.48
C THR A 44 -20.34 29.07 -6.78
N GLY A 45 -19.80 28.77 -7.98
CA GLY A 45 -18.42 29.07 -8.38
C GLY A 45 -17.35 28.37 -7.51
N LYS A 46 -17.77 27.50 -6.57
CA LYS A 46 -16.87 26.82 -5.66
C LYS A 46 -16.45 25.48 -6.25
N LYS A 47 -15.22 25.36 -6.71
CA LYS A 47 -14.59 24.07 -6.99
C LYS A 47 -14.44 23.31 -5.65
N GLY A 48 -15.47 22.54 -5.32
CA GLY A 48 -15.47 21.72 -4.11
C GLY A 48 -14.52 20.55 -4.25
N THR A 49 -13.29 20.72 -3.81
CA THR A 49 -12.42 19.57 -3.50
C THR A 49 -12.94 18.98 -2.19
N TRP A 50 -13.56 17.83 -2.27
CA TRP A 50 -13.90 17.02 -1.09
C TRP A 50 -12.61 16.47 -0.51
N THR A 51 -12.01 17.21 0.41
CA THR A 51 -10.95 16.67 1.24
C THR A 51 -11.61 16.06 2.48
N THR A 52 -11.16 14.88 2.88
CA THR A 52 -11.61 14.17 4.09
C THR A 52 -11.59 15.05 5.33
N LYS A 53 -10.75 16.09 5.36
CA LYS A 53 -10.67 17.09 6.42
C LYS A 53 -12.00 17.82 6.66
N LYS A 54 -12.77 18.12 5.58
CA LYS A 54 -14.06 18.82 5.70
C LYS A 54 -15.20 17.98 6.23
N TYR A 55 -15.11 16.64 6.08
CA TYR A 55 -16.12 15.71 6.59
C TYR A 55 -16.13 15.66 8.13
N TYR A 56 -14.97 15.81 8.76
CA TYR A 56 -14.84 15.77 10.22
C TYR A 56 -15.18 17.13 10.89
N GLU A 57 -15.18 18.23 10.15
CA GLU A 57 -15.54 19.56 10.69
C GLU A 57 -17.05 19.75 10.94
N HIS A 58 -17.90 18.87 10.38
CA HIS A 58 -19.35 18.95 10.51
C HIS A 58 -19.96 17.86 11.42
N LEU A 59 -19.15 17.03 12.05
CA LEU A 59 -19.68 16.17 13.10
C LEU A 59 -20.00 17.05 14.32
N PRO A 60 -21.23 16.92 14.89
CA PRO A 60 -21.54 17.65 16.12
C PRO A 60 -20.55 17.19 17.20
N ILE A 61 -19.59 18.05 17.51
CA ILE A 61 -18.71 17.86 18.65
C ILE A 61 -19.62 18.03 19.85
N ASP A 62 -19.83 16.97 20.60
CA ASP A 62 -20.48 17.00 21.89
C ASP A 62 -19.77 18.06 22.75
N GLU A 63 -20.43 19.18 23.01
CA GLU A 63 -19.88 20.35 23.73
C GLU A 63 -19.39 20.01 25.15
N GLY A 64 -19.61 18.79 25.63
CA GLY A 64 -19.16 18.28 26.92
C GLY A 64 -17.71 17.78 26.98
N ARG A 65 -17.06 17.49 25.87
CA ARG A 65 -15.66 17.06 25.84
C ARG A 65 -14.72 18.24 25.62
N LYS A 66 -14.39 18.95 26.65
CA LYS A 66 -13.14 19.73 26.71
C LYS A 66 -12.00 18.72 26.52
N VAL A 67 -11.55 18.54 25.27
CA VAL A 67 -10.30 17.84 24.98
C VAL A 67 -9.24 18.65 25.71
N SER A 68 -8.81 18.16 26.87
CA SER A 68 -7.78 18.83 27.63
C SER A 68 -6.53 18.83 26.76
N GLU A 69 -6.02 20.00 26.40
CA GLU A 69 -4.76 20.20 25.66
C GLU A 69 -3.56 19.48 26.30
N LYS A 70 -3.75 18.93 27.50
CA LYS A 70 -2.75 18.16 28.25
C LYS A 70 -2.37 16.80 27.65
N PHE A 71 -3.04 16.31 26.62
CA PHE A 71 -2.78 14.97 26.07
C PHE A 71 -2.27 14.93 24.62
N VAL A 72 -1.98 16.05 24.01
CA VAL A 72 -1.18 16.02 22.78
C VAL A 72 0.25 15.70 23.20
N LYS A 73 0.56 14.40 23.27
CA LYS A 73 1.97 13.99 23.43
C LYS A 73 2.73 14.59 22.26
N PRO A 74 3.81 15.34 22.51
CA PRO A 74 4.65 15.85 21.44
C PRO A 74 5.05 14.68 20.54
N PRO A 75 5.20 14.88 19.23
CA PRO A 75 5.68 13.85 18.32
C PRO A 75 6.93 13.22 18.94
N ARG A 76 6.89 11.92 19.20
CA ARG A 76 8.09 11.23 19.71
C ARG A 76 9.16 11.40 18.63
N GLU A 77 10.22 12.09 18.95
CA GLU A 77 11.44 12.04 18.12
C GLU A 77 11.81 10.57 17.92
N ARG A 78 11.65 10.11 16.71
CA ARG A 78 12.06 8.73 16.38
C ARG A 78 13.56 8.73 16.35
N LYS A 79 14.18 7.98 17.25
CA LYS A 79 15.62 7.69 17.16
C LYS A 79 15.90 7.15 15.76
N PRO A 80 16.97 7.61 15.10
CA PRO A 80 17.34 7.07 13.81
C PRO A 80 17.45 5.55 13.90
N ARG A 81 16.81 4.86 12.98
CA ARG A 81 16.85 3.39 12.93
C ARG A 81 18.26 2.97 12.53
N VAL A 82 18.87 2.13 13.33
CA VAL A 82 20.16 1.53 12.99
C VAL A 82 19.90 0.43 11.96
N ASP A 83 20.64 0.47 10.86
CA ASP A 83 20.57 -0.55 9.81
C ASP A 83 21.02 -1.91 10.36
N SER A 84 20.39 -2.96 9.92
CA SER A 84 20.81 -4.34 10.23
C SER A 84 22.10 -4.68 9.48
N SER A 85 22.86 -5.68 9.97
CA SER A 85 24.06 -6.16 9.30
C SER A 85 23.78 -6.62 7.85
N GLY A 86 22.61 -7.21 7.60
CA GLY A 86 22.20 -7.61 6.25
C GLY A 86 21.93 -6.41 5.33
N GLU A 87 21.25 -5.36 5.81
CA GLU A 87 21.05 -4.12 5.04
C GLU A 87 22.39 -3.44 4.70
N ILE A 88 23.31 -3.39 5.67
CA ILE A 88 24.65 -2.83 5.46
C ILE A 88 25.42 -3.63 4.40
N GLU A 89 25.38 -4.95 4.47
CA GLU A 89 26.08 -5.83 3.53
C GLU A 89 25.48 -5.74 2.13
N CYS A 90 24.15 -5.74 1.99
CA CYS A 90 23.49 -5.54 0.70
C CYS A 90 23.97 -4.22 0.04
N ARG A 91 24.02 -3.13 0.80
CA ARG A 91 24.46 -1.84 0.30
C ARG A 91 25.93 -1.86 -0.12
N ARG A 92 26.78 -2.48 0.70
CA ARG A 92 28.20 -2.66 0.39
C ARG A 92 28.40 -3.40 -0.93
N VAL A 93 27.68 -4.51 -1.09
CA VAL A 93 27.74 -5.36 -2.29
C VAL A 93 27.28 -4.59 -3.53
N MET A 94 26.14 -3.91 -3.45
CA MET A 94 25.61 -3.13 -4.56
C MET A 94 26.56 -2.00 -4.97
N THR A 95 27.12 -1.29 -4.00
CA THR A 95 28.12 -0.26 -4.25
C THR A 95 29.37 -0.83 -4.93
N LYS A 96 29.84 -2.00 -4.48
CA LYS A 96 30.99 -2.69 -5.08
C LYS A 96 30.73 -3.14 -6.53
N ILE A 97 29.53 -3.63 -6.82
CA ILE A 97 29.19 -4.16 -8.16
C ILE A 97 29.06 -3.05 -9.19
N PHE A 98 28.42 -1.94 -8.83
CA PHE A 98 28.07 -0.88 -9.78
C PHE A 98 29.00 0.36 -9.68
N ASP A 99 29.98 0.32 -8.80
CA ASP A 99 30.92 1.42 -8.54
C ASP A 99 30.24 2.78 -8.27
N LYS A 100 29.12 2.73 -7.57
CA LYS A 100 28.34 3.91 -7.16
C LYS A 100 27.56 3.65 -5.88
N PRO A 101 27.27 4.70 -5.08
CA PRO A 101 26.54 4.53 -3.84
C PRO A 101 25.09 4.10 -4.11
N PHE A 102 24.61 3.12 -3.34
CA PHE A 102 23.21 2.77 -3.23
C PHE A 102 22.70 3.24 -1.88
N ASN A 103 21.71 4.10 -1.89
CA ASN A 103 21.16 4.69 -0.68
C ASN A 103 19.81 4.07 -0.31
N LYS A 104 19.46 4.23 0.97
CA LYS A 104 18.12 3.98 1.45
C LYS A 104 17.23 5.14 1.02
N GLU A 105 16.13 4.84 0.32
CA GLU A 105 15.25 5.86 -0.24
C GLU A 105 13.77 5.56 -0.01
N ARG A 106 12.95 6.62 -0.05
CA ARG A 106 11.48 6.56 0.02
C ARG A 106 10.89 7.24 -1.21
N PRO A 107 10.97 6.58 -2.37
CA PRO A 107 10.52 7.19 -3.61
C PRO A 107 9.01 7.47 -3.60
N ASP A 108 8.59 8.51 -4.34
CA ASP A 108 7.20 8.98 -4.36
C ASP A 108 6.21 7.92 -4.87
N PHE A 109 6.66 7.04 -5.76
CA PHE A 109 5.81 5.96 -6.26
C PHE A 109 5.47 4.91 -5.19
N LEU A 110 6.23 4.81 -4.10
CA LEU A 110 5.96 3.92 -2.98
C LEU A 110 5.07 4.56 -1.90
N ASN A 111 4.16 5.43 -2.28
CA ASN A 111 3.21 6.00 -1.34
C ASN A 111 2.35 4.90 -0.70
N ASN A 112 1.95 5.12 0.56
CA ASN A 112 1.11 4.17 1.28
C ASN A 112 -0.31 4.72 1.42
N PRO A 113 -1.22 4.42 0.47
CA PRO A 113 -2.56 4.98 0.45
C PRO A 113 -3.43 4.47 1.61
N VAL A 114 -3.08 3.33 2.22
CA VAL A 114 -3.89 2.69 3.26
C VAL A 114 -3.75 3.36 4.61
N THR A 115 -2.53 3.76 4.96
CA THR A 115 -2.27 4.38 6.26
C THR A 115 -2.38 5.89 6.23
N GLY A 116 -2.54 6.51 5.04
CA GLY A 116 -2.44 7.96 4.87
C GLY A 116 -1.13 8.50 5.45
N GLY A 117 -0.13 7.62 5.54
CA GLY A 117 1.10 7.86 6.28
C GLY A 117 1.87 9.03 5.71
N GLU A 118 2.43 9.82 6.59
CA GLU A 118 3.33 10.93 6.25
C GLU A 118 4.56 10.48 5.46
N TYR A 119 4.79 9.16 5.36
CA TYR A 119 6.01 8.60 4.78
C TYR A 119 5.69 7.47 3.81
N ASN A 120 6.28 7.56 2.63
CA ASN A 120 6.33 6.48 1.65
C ASN A 120 7.03 5.23 2.22
N LEU A 121 6.79 4.07 1.59
CA LEU A 121 7.53 2.85 1.92
C LEU A 121 9.01 3.05 1.54
N GLU A 122 9.90 2.42 2.31
CA GLU A 122 11.34 2.55 2.17
C GLU A 122 11.93 1.38 1.40
N LEU A 123 12.92 1.65 0.56
CA LEU A 123 13.81 0.67 -0.06
C LEU A 123 15.20 0.78 0.58
N ASP A 124 15.81 -0.34 0.95
CA ASP A 124 17.11 -0.35 1.67
C ASP A 124 18.27 0.04 0.77
N CYS A 125 18.22 -0.36 -0.50
CA CYS A 125 19.17 0.00 -1.54
C CYS A 125 18.40 0.29 -2.81
N PHE A 126 18.50 1.51 -3.36
CA PHE A 126 17.74 1.88 -4.55
C PHE A 126 18.56 2.72 -5.51
N ASP A 127 18.35 2.50 -6.80
CA ASP A 127 18.87 3.35 -7.88
C ASP A 127 17.82 3.48 -8.98
N ALA A 128 17.30 4.68 -9.15
CA ALA A 128 16.23 4.99 -10.11
C ALA A 128 16.71 4.85 -11.57
N ASN A 129 17.96 5.14 -11.87
CA ASN A 129 18.51 5.08 -13.24
C ASN A 129 18.66 3.63 -13.72
N LEU A 130 19.08 2.74 -12.81
CA LEU A 130 19.17 1.30 -13.08
C LEU A 130 17.83 0.60 -12.96
N LYS A 131 16.80 1.27 -12.43
CA LYS A 131 15.52 0.67 -12.07
C LYS A 131 15.70 -0.59 -11.21
N LEU A 132 16.55 -0.48 -10.22
CA LEU A 132 17.00 -1.60 -9.41
C LEU A 132 16.92 -1.26 -7.93
N ALA A 133 16.33 -2.18 -7.17
CA ALA A 133 16.28 -2.13 -5.71
C ALA A 133 16.70 -3.47 -5.11
N VAL A 134 17.33 -3.42 -3.94
CA VAL A 134 17.67 -4.60 -3.14
C VAL A 134 17.23 -4.37 -1.71
N GLU A 135 16.59 -5.36 -1.10
CA GLU A 135 16.14 -5.35 0.28
C GLU A 135 16.63 -6.58 1.04
N TYR A 136 16.94 -6.39 2.31
CA TYR A 136 17.23 -7.49 3.21
C TYR A 136 16.04 -7.76 4.12
N ASN A 137 15.41 -8.90 3.94
CA ASN A 137 14.24 -9.31 4.70
C ASN A 137 14.64 -10.17 5.91
N GLY A 138 14.63 -9.58 7.09
CA GLY A 138 14.85 -10.29 8.34
C GLY A 138 13.76 -11.34 8.62
N ARG A 139 13.99 -12.21 9.60
CA ARG A 139 13.08 -13.30 9.99
C ARG A 139 11.65 -12.83 10.26
N GLN A 140 11.48 -11.63 10.81
CA GLN A 140 10.16 -11.02 11.08
C GLN A 140 9.29 -10.87 9.82
N HIS A 141 9.87 -10.78 8.63
CA HIS A 141 9.10 -10.70 7.38
C HIS A 141 8.47 -12.04 6.97
N TYR A 142 8.95 -13.15 7.52
CA TYR A 142 8.50 -14.51 7.17
C TYR A 142 7.66 -15.17 8.24
N GLU A 143 7.98 -14.90 9.52
CA GLU A 143 7.38 -15.55 10.67
C GLU A 143 6.80 -14.53 11.65
N TYR A 144 5.68 -14.91 12.29
CA TYR A 144 5.17 -14.11 13.38
C TYR A 144 6.11 -14.23 14.59
N ILE A 145 6.68 -13.11 15.01
CA ILE A 145 7.54 -13.02 16.19
C ILE A 145 6.92 -11.96 17.11
N GLU A 146 6.45 -12.37 18.29
CA GLU A 146 5.73 -11.50 19.22
C GLU A 146 6.54 -10.25 19.61
N PHE A 147 7.84 -10.42 19.83
CA PHE A 147 8.75 -9.31 20.16
C PHE A 147 8.73 -8.19 19.10
N PHE A 148 8.68 -8.52 17.82
CA PHE A 148 8.67 -7.53 16.74
C PHE A 148 7.27 -7.04 16.42
N HIS A 149 6.30 -7.93 16.40
CA HIS A 149 4.96 -7.62 15.87
C HIS A 149 3.98 -7.18 16.96
N LYS A 150 4.19 -7.62 18.21
CA LYS A 150 3.27 -7.42 19.35
C LYS A 150 1.90 -8.10 19.20
N ASN A 151 1.34 -8.16 18.00
CA ASN A 151 0.11 -8.89 17.67
C ASN A 151 0.11 -9.35 16.20
N LYS A 152 -0.82 -10.24 15.86
CA LYS A 152 -0.95 -10.81 14.52
C LYS A 152 -1.33 -9.77 13.46
N ASP A 153 -2.12 -8.77 13.82
CA ASP A 153 -2.55 -7.72 12.87
C ASP A 153 -1.36 -6.90 12.37
N ARG A 154 -0.39 -6.61 13.24
CA ARG A 154 0.84 -5.92 12.82
C ARG A 154 1.69 -6.76 11.88
N PHE A 155 1.74 -8.07 12.10
CA PHE A 155 2.39 -8.99 11.17
C PHE A 155 1.70 -8.99 9.81
N LEU A 156 0.36 -9.11 9.77
CA LEU A 156 -0.41 -9.06 8.54
C LEU A 156 -0.24 -7.71 7.82
N ASN A 157 -0.25 -6.62 8.55
CA ASN A 157 0.00 -5.28 7.98
C ASN A 157 1.42 -5.14 7.41
N MET A 158 2.41 -5.78 8.00
CA MET A 158 3.77 -5.81 7.45
C MET A 158 3.80 -6.63 6.15
N LYS A 159 3.23 -7.83 6.14
CA LYS A 159 3.09 -8.65 4.93
C LYS A 159 2.40 -7.90 3.80
N TYR A 160 1.31 -7.20 4.12
CA TYR A 160 0.58 -6.38 3.16
C TYR A 160 1.46 -5.26 2.55
N ARG A 161 2.26 -4.57 3.39
CA ARG A 161 3.21 -3.55 2.90
C ARG A 161 4.30 -4.14 2.02
N ASP A 162 4.82 -5.32 2.36
CA ASP A 162 5.80 -6.03 1.54
C ASP A 162 5.20 -6.39 0.17
N ASP A 163 3.95 -6.89 0.12
CA ASP A 163 3.25 -7.18 -1.13
C ASP A 163 2.98 -5.91 -1.96
N MET A 164 2.57 -4.83 -1.32
CA MET A 164 2.40 -3.54 -2.00
C MET A 164 3.71 -3.07 -2.63
N LYS A 165 4.81 -3.15 -1.89
CA LYS A 165 6.12 -2.73 -2.36
C LYS A 165 6.55 -3.51 -3.61
N ARG A 166 6.38 -4.85 -3.61
CA ARG A 166 6.65 -5.70 -4.79
C ARG A 166 5.82 -5.28 -6.01
N ARG A 167 4.50 -5.05 -5.82
CA ARG A 167 3.60 -4.65 -6.90
C ARG A 167 3.97 -3.29 -7.45
N MET A 168 4.15 -2.30 -6.58
CA MET A 168 4.48 -0.93 -6.99
C MET A 168 5.83 -0.85 -7.71
N CYS A 169 6.85 -1.57 -7.24
CA CYS A 169 8.12 -1.69 -7.95
C CYS A 169 7.92 -2.29 -9.35
N LYS A 170 7.18 -3.41 -9.45
CA LYS A 170 6.87 -4.04 -10.73
C LYS A 170 6.14 -3.12 -11.69
N ASP A 171 5.14 -2.37 -11.21
CA ASP A 171 4.35 -1.43 -12.02
C ASP A 171 5.20 -0.27 -12.56
N GLN A 172 6.26 0.11 -11.84
CA GLN A 172 7.24 1.12 -12.28
C GLN A 172 8.39 0.52 -13.11
N GLY A 173 8.35 -0.78 -13.38
CA GLY A 173 9.42 -1.49 -14.09
C GLY A 173 10.73 -1.55 -13.29
N ILE A 174 10.65 -1.51 -11.96
CA ILE A 174 11.78 -1.62 -11.05
C ILE A 174 11.97 -3.07 -10.67
N THR A 175 13.17 -3.60 -10.86
CA THR A 175 13.56 -4.91 -10.37
C THR A 175 13.83 -4.84 -8.88
N LEU A 176 13.05 -5.54 -8.08
CA LEU A 176 13.24 -5.66 -6.63
C LEU A 176 13.83 -7.03 -6.30
N ILE A 177 15.04 -7.05 -5.77
CA ILE A 177 15.71 -8.26 -5.26
C ILE A 177 15.54 -8.31 -3.75
N GLU A 178 14.89 -9.35 -3.25
CA GLU A 178 14.70 -9.56 -1.82
C GLU A 178 15.68 -10.62 -1.33
N VAL A 179 16.60 -10.24 -0.45
CA VAL A 179 17.57 -11.14 0.19
C VAL A 179 16.97 -11.65 1.50
N PRO A 180 16.64 -12.95 1.61
CA PRO A 180 16.04 -13.48 2.82
C PRO A 180 17.09 -13.70 3.92
N TYR A 181 16.67 -13.62 5.17
CA TYR A 181 17.53 -13.84 6.35
C TYR A 181 18.21 -15.22 6.38
N THR A 182 17.73 -16.18 5.59
CA THR A 182 18.33 -17.51 5.47
C THR A 182 19.63 -17.52 4.67
N VAL A 183 19.91 -16.44 3.93
CA VAL A 183 21.20 -16.22 3.27
C VAL A 183 22.17 -15.68 4.30
N GLU A 184 23.27 -16.39 4.54
CA GLU A 184 24.30 -15.92 5.47
C GLU A 184 24.97 -14.64 4.94
N ILE A 185 25.42 -13.78 5.84
CA ILE A 185 26.03 -12.48 5.50
C ILE A 185 27.15 -12.64 4.49
N LYS A 186 27.99 -13.68 4.64
CA LYS A 186 29.13 -13.96 3.71
C LYS A 186 28.66 -14.34 2.30
N ASP A 187 27.44 -14.87 2.15
CA ASP A 187 26.90 -15.39 0.90
C ASP A 187 26.00 -14.38 0.17
N ILE A 188 25.75 -13.22 0.78
CA ILE A 188 24.89 -12.16 0.21
C ILE A 188 25.42 -11.69 -1.15
N GLU A 189 26.73 -11.53 -1.32
CA GLU A 189 27.31 -11.09 -2.59
C GLU A 189 27.04 -12.09 -3.70
N GLU A 190 27.22 -13.38 -3.45
CA GLU A 190 26.95 -14.44 -4.43
C GLU A 190 25.46 -14.48 -4.79
N PHE A 191 24.59 -14.41 -3.77
CA PHE A 191 23.14 -14.38 -3.97
C PHE A 191 22.73 -13.20 -4.85
N ILE A 192 23.15 -11.97 -4.52
CA ILE A 192 22.81 -10.77 -5.29
C ILE A 192 23.32 -10.88 -6.73
N ARG A 193 24.57 -11.30 -6.95
CA ARG A 193 25.12 -11.49 -8.30
C ARG A 193 24.32 -12.49 -9.12
N LYS A 194 23.86 -13.58 -8.51
CA LYS A 194 23.00 -14.58 -9.16
C LYS A 194 21.66 -13.97 -9.58
N GLU A 195 21.01 -13.23 -8.70
CA GLU A 195 19.72 -12.59 -9.03
C GLU A 195 19.88 -11.49 -10.10
N LEU A 196 20.95 -10.69 -10.04
CA LEU A 196 21.26 -9.68 -11.06
C LEU A 196 21.46 -10.29 -12.45
N ARG A 197 22.15 -11.44 -12.56
CA ARG A 197 22.28 -12.14 -13.84
C ARG A 197 20.92 -12.63 -14.36
N LYS A 198 20.05 -13.17 -13.50
CA LYS A 198 18.70 -13.61 -13.89
C LYS A 198 17.83 -12.47 -14.42
N THR A 199 18.05 -11.26 -13.91
CA THR A 199 17.26 -10.09 -14.27
C THR A 199 17.90 -9.23 -15.36
N GLY A 200 19.07 -9.63 -15.87
CA GLY A 200 19.77 -8.95 -16.97
C GLY A 200 20.48 -7.66 -16.56
N HIS A 201 20.81 -7.50 -15.28
CA HIS A 201 21.58 -6.35 -14.77
C HIS A 201 23.09 -6.63 -14.71
N LEU A 202 23.49 -7.90 -14.89
CA LEU A 202 24.87 -8.39 -15.05
C LEU A 202 24.98 -9.40 -16.16
#